data_8286d6ca932fec110e91778333d1b1de
#
_entry.id   8286d6ca932fec110e91778333d1b1de
#
_cell.length_a   1.000
_cell.length_b   1.000
_cell.length_c   1.000
_cell.angle_alpha   90.00
_cell.angle_beta   90.00
_cell.angle_gamma   90.00
#
_symmetry.space_group_name_H-M   'P 1'
#
loop_
_entity.id
_entity.type
_entity.pdbx_description
1 polymer ?
#
loop_
_entity_poly.entity_id
_entity_poly.type
_entity_poly.pdbx_seq_one_letter_code
_entity_poly.pdbx_strand_id
1 'polypeptide(L)'
;MRPPSWGTVAKYIWVGWAYLFLLAPMAVVVGSSFDGATAYTGVVFPPQELTIKWYQKIPSAHFHALGLSLGLALSVALGACLLGIPAALGVVRGTIPGKSFFLAFFRAPMQIPAVVTGVAFLRLFYAAGDATGVYLNASFAGLYLGHLFVATPYVIGTVVSVLQRFNMRLEEAAQSMGASRWRTFRRITLPTIMPGVHAGALYAFMVSFSDVPIAMFLTAPGFVTYPVELFFGIETDFNPSVLASASLVIVFSMLALLLVQKAIGLDSVVHSGNSR
;
A
#
# COMPACT_ATOMS: atom_id res chain seq x y z
N MET A 1 29.72 12.27 -32.32
CA MET A 1 29.20 11.98 -30.95
C MET A 1 30.38 11.98 -29.99
N ARG A 2 30.38 12.82 -28.93
CA ARG A 2 31.41 12.82 -27.90
C ARG A 2 31.24 11.55 -27.05
N PRO A 3 32.33 10.81 -26.73
CA PRO A 3 32.25 9.64 -25.86
C PRO A 3 31.69 10.08 -24.48
N PRO A 4 30.85 9.21 -23.83
CA PRO A 4 30.32 9.54 -22.53
C PRO A 4 31.45 9.77 -21.53
N SER A 5 31.31 10.78 -20.68
CA SER A 5 32.28 11.05 -19.62
C SER A 5 32.33 9.89 -18.63
N TRP A 6 33.48 9.61 -18.02
CA TRP A 6 33.67 8.56 -17.02
C TRP A 6 32.62 8.64 -15.90
N GLY A 7 32.20 9.87 -15.50
CA GLY A 7 31.13 10.07 -14.52
C GLY A 7 29.76 9.59 -15.02
N THR A 8 29.50 9.73 -16.33
CA THR A 8 28.24 9.24 -16.94
C THR A 8 28.23 7.71 -16.96
N VAL A 9 29.35 7.08 -17.31
CA VAL A 9 29.48 5.61 -17.31
C VAL A 9 29.30 5.06 -15.89
N ALA A 10 29.99 5.64 -14.91
CA ALA A 10 29.86 5.24 -13.51
C ALA A 10 28.42 5.35 -13.01
N LYS A 11 27.73 6.43 -13.36
CA LYS A 11 26.30 6.63 -13.01
C LYS A 11 25.41 5.50 -13.58
N TYR A 12 25.58 5.12 -14.85
CA TYR A 12 24.78 4.04 -15.44
C TYR A 12 25.10 2.68 -14.82
N ILE A 13 26.36 2.41 -14.47
CA ILE A 13 26.75 1.18 -13.77
C ILE A 13 26.06 1.11 -12.40
N TRP A 14 26.11 2.20 -11.61
CA TRP A 14 25.46 2.25 -10.30
C TRP A 14 23.94 2.09 -10.38
N VAL A 15 23.31 2.77 -11.34
CA VAL A 15 21.87 2.64 -11.57
C VAL A 15 21.52 1.21 -11.99
N GLY A 16 22.28 0.63 -12.92
CA GLY A 16 22.08 -0.76 -13.36
C GLY A 16 22.24 -1.77 -12.22
N TRP A 17 23.25 -1.58 -11.36
CA TRP A 17 23.46 -2.42 -10.19
C TRP A 17 22.33 -2.29 -9.16
N ALA A 18 21.86 -1.07 -8.90
CA ALA A 18 20.72 -0.84 -8.02
C ALA A 18 19.44 -1.54 -8.52
N TYR A 19 19.14 -1.43 -9.82
CA TYR A 19 17.99 -2.15 -10.40
C TYR A 19 18.17 -3.67 -10.33
N LEU A 20 19.36 -4.18 -10.62
CA LEU A 20 19.65 -5.61 -10.50
C LEU A 20 19.41 -6.10 -9.07
N PHE A 21 19.93 -5.38 -8.09
CA PHE A 21 19.75 -5.71 -6.67
C PHE A 21 18.27 -5.70 -6.24
N LEU A 22 17.50 -4.71 -6.69
CA LEU A 22 16.08 -4.58 -6.34
C LEU A 22 15.20 -5.62 -7.03
N LEU A 23 15.53 -5.98 -8.29
CA LEU A 23 14.74 -6.92 -9.08
C LEU A 23 15.15 -8.39 -8.88
N ALA A 24 16.36 -8.64 -8.40
CA ALA A 24 16.86 -10.00 -8.21
C ALA A 24 15.95 -10.89 -7.36
N PRO A 25 15.45 -10.46 -6.18
CA PRO A 25 14.54 -11.31 -5.38
C PRO A 25 13.26 -11.66 -6.13
N MET A 26 12.69 -10.70 -6.89
CA MET A 26 11.48 -10.95 -7.69
C MET A 26 11.78 -11.93 -8.83
N ALA A 27 12.93 -11.77 -9.51
CA ALA A 27 13.37 -12.68 -10.55
C ALA A 27 13.60 -14.10 -10.03
N VAL A 28 14.13 -14.24 -8.81
CA VAL A 28 14.28 -15.54 -8.14
C VAL A 28 12.91 -16.18 -7.89
N VAL A 29 11.95 -15.47 -7.30
CA VAL A 29 10.60 -15.99 -7.04
C VAL A 29 9.91 -16.40 -8.34
N VAL A 30 9.92 -15.52 -9.35
CA VAL A 30 9.32 -15.82 -10.66
C VAL A 30 10.04 -16.96 -11.36
N GLY A 31 11.37 -16.99 -11.36
CA GLY A 31 12.14 -18.08 -11.96
C GLY A 31 11.90 -19.43 -11.28
N SER A 32 11.94 -19.46 -9.95
CA SER A 32 11.71 -20.66 -9.17
C SER A 32 10.27 -21.19 -9.25
N SER A 33 9.30 -20.37 -9.62
CA SER A 33 7.92 -20.78 -9.85
C SER A 33 7.76 -21.74 -11.05
N PHE A 34 8.75 -21.77 -11.93
CA PHE A 34 8.81 -22.69 -13.08
C PHE A 34 9.63 -23.96 -12.81
N ASP A 35 10.17 -24.14 -11.60
CA ASP A 35 10.97 -25.31 -11.31
C ASP A 35 10.10 -26.57 -11.16
N GLY A 36 10.46 -27.61 -11.91
CA GLY A 36 9.76 -28.90 -11.95
C GLY A 36 10.30 -29.93 -10.98
N ALA A 37 11.41 -29.67 -10.28
CA ALA A 37 12.02 -30.61 -9.36
C ALA A 37 11.00 -31.09 -8.32
N THR A 38 10.93 -32.41 -8.14
CA THR A 38 9.97 -33.05 -7.25
C THR A 38 10.44 -33.11 -5.80
N ALA A 39 11.70 -32.79 -5.54
CA ALA A 39 12.22 -32.70 -4.18
C ALA A 39 11.74 -31.38 -3.54
N TYR A 40 10.91 -31.46 -2.53
CA TYR A 40 10.40 -30.33 -1.74
C TYR A 40 11.53 -29.70 -0.88
N THR A 41 12.54 -29.14 -1.52
CA THR A 41 13.74 -28.62 -0.85
C THR A 41 13.72 -27.08 -0.73
N GLY A 42 12.58 -26.46 -0.95
CA GLY A 42 12.48 -24.99 -0.88
C GLY A 42 12.61 -24.31 -2.25
N VAL A 43 13.10 -23.07 -2.25
CA VAL A 43 13.24 -22.25 -3.45
C VAL A 43 14.48 -22.67 -4.22
N VAL A 44 14.32 -23.18 -5.46
CA VAL A 44 15.42 -23.58 -6.35
C VAL A 44 15.59 -22.56 -7.47
N PHE A 45 16.78 -21.96 -7.58
CA PHE A 45 17.12 -21.03 -8.64
C PHE A 45 18.57 -21.19 -9.08
N PRO A 46 18.87 -21.30 -10.37
CA PRO A 46 17.93 -21.37 -11.50
C PRO A 46 17.12 -22.67 -11.51
N PRO A 47 15.92 -22.69 -12.15
CA PRO A 47 15.10 -23.89 -12.23
C PRO A 47 15.84 -25.03 -12.94
N GLN A 48 15.78 -26.25 -12.38
CA GLN A 48 16.46 -27.41 -12.94
C GLN A 48 15.65 -28.05 -14.08
N GLU A 49 14.33 -28.06 -13.93
CA GLU A 49 13.38 -28.56 -14.93
C GLU A 49 12.28 -27.54 -15.13
N LEU A 50 12.08 -27.05 -16.36
CA LEU A 50 11.03 -26.08 -16.65
C LEU A 50 9.65 -26.72 -16.69
N THR A 51 8.71 -26.22 -15.90
CA THR A 51 7.32 -26.67 -15.86
C THR A 51 6.36 -25.54 -15.56
N ILE A 52 5.10 -25.71 -15.99
CA ILE A 52 3.98 -24.86 -15.64
C ILE A 52 2.96 -25.56 -14.74
N LYS A 53 3.25 -26.78 -14.29
CA LYS A 53 2.31 -27.61 -13.52
C LYS A 53 1.82 -26.94 -12.25
N TRP A 54 2.63 -26.10 -11.61
CA TRP A 54 2.29 -25.43 -10.37
C TRP A 54 1.25 -24.33 -10.55
N TYR A 55 1.22 -23.69 -11.72
CA TYR A 55 0.19 -22.70 -12.06
C TYR A 55 -1.20 -23.35 -12.20
N GLN A 56 -1.25 -24.61 -12.63
CA GLN A 56 -2.50 -25.38 -12.73
C GLN A 56 -2.96 -25.94 -11.37
N LYS A 57 -2.06 -25.97 -10.39
CA LYS A 57 -2.30 -26.53 -9.05
C LYS A 57 -2.41 -25.47 -7.96
N ILE A 58 -2.55 -24.20 -8.33
CA ILE A 58 -2.76 -23.13 -7.34
C ILE A 58 -4.08 -23.40 -6.60
N PRO A 59 -4.07 -23.52 -5.26
CA PRO A 59 -5.29 -23.76 -4.48
C PRO A 59 -6.30 -22.61 -4.65
N SER A 60 -7.58 -22.94 -4.67
CA SER A 60 -8.66 -21.92 -4.71
C SER A 60 -8.62 -20.97 -3.51
N ALA A 61 -8.11 -21.41 -2.37
CA ALA A 61 -7.88 -20.59 -1.18
C ALA A 61 -7.05 -19.34 -1.49
N HIS A 62 -6.00 -19.46 -2.33
CA HIS A 62 -5.18 -18.30 -2.72
C HIS A 62 -5.97 -17.24 -3.49
N PHE A 63 -6.88 -17.64 -4.38
CA PHE A 63 -7.73 -16.71 -5.11
C PHE A 63 -8.77 -16.04 -4.21
N HIS A 64 -9.34 -16.79 -3.26
CA HIS A 64 -10.24 -16.21 -2.25
C HIS A 64 -9.50 -15.21 -1.35
N ALA A 65 -8.32 -15.58 -0.86
CA ALA A 65 -7.48 -14.69 -0.05
C ALA A 65 -7.06 -13.43 -0.82
N LEU A 66 -6.73 -13.57 -2.13
CA LEU A 66 -6.42 -12.44 -3.00
C LEU A 66 -7.62 -11.51 -3.15
N GLY A 67 -8.80 -12.06 -3.41
CA GLY A 67 -10.05 -11.28 -3.51
C GLY A 67 -10.37 -10.53 -2.21
N LEU A 68 -10.22 -11.20 -1.06
CA LEU A 68 -10.37 -10.59 0.25
C LEU A 68 -9.38 -9.44 0.45
N SER A 69 -8.08 -9.67 0.16
CA SER A 69 -7.05 -8.64 0.31
C SER A 69 -7.27 -7.43 -0.57
N LEU A 70 -7.69 -7.62 -1.83
CA LEU A 70 -8.01 -6.52 -2.74
C LEU A 70 -9.22 -5.73 -2.24
N GLY A 71 -10.30 -6.41 -1.84
CA GLY A 71 -11.49 -5.78 -1.28
C GLY A 71 -11.19 -5.02 0.02
N LEU A 72 -10.40 -5.62 0.90
CA LEU A 72 -9.94 -5.00 2.14
C LEU A 72 -9.10 -3.76 1.86
N ALA A 73 -8.05 -3.86 1.03
CA ALA A 73 -7.15 -2.76 0.74
C ALA A 73 -7.85 -1.58 0.04
N LEU A 74 -8.78 -1.85 -0.88
CA LEU A 74 -9.61 -0.81 -1.52
C LEU A 74 -10.51 -0.12 -0.51
N SER A 75 -11.21 -0.89 0.34
CA SER A 75 -12.08 -0.31 1.37
C SER A 75 -11.29 0.50 2.41
N VAL A 76 -10.11 0.03 2.80
CA VAL A 76 -9.19 0.74 3.70
C VAL A 76 -8.69 2.02 3.06
N ALA A 77 -8.29 2.01 1.79
CA ALA A 77 -7.86 3.21 1.08
C ALA A 77 -8.96 4.27 1.01
N LEU A 78 -10.20 3.86 0.72
CA LEU A 78 -11.36 4.75 0.74
C LEU A 78 -11.63 5.30 2.14
N GLY A 79 -11.67 4.45 3.15
CA GLY A 79 -11.87 4.86 4.55
C GLY A 79 -10.77 5.79 5.05
N ALA A 80 -9.52 5.50 4.72
CA ALA A 80 -8.38 6.35 5.06
C ALA A 80 -8.47 7.74 4.39
N CYS A 81 -8.98 7.83 3.15
CA CYS A 81 -9.26 9.11 2.49
C CYS A 81 -10.40 9.85 3.18
N LEU A 82 -11.50 9.16 3.52
CA LEU A 82 -12.63 9.76 4.21
C LEU A 82 -12.27 10.35 5.57
N LEU A 83 -11.37 9.71 6.31
CA LEU A 83 -10.88 10.20 7.59
C LEU A 83 -9.70 11.17 7.45
N GLY A 84 -8.76 10.85 6.56
CA GLY A 84 -7.49 11.55 6.43
C GLY A 84 -7.62 12.94 5.80
N ILE A 85 -8.52 13.10 4.80
CA ILE A 85 -8.70 14.41 4.15
C ILE A 85 -9.27 15.45 5.11
N PRO A 86 -10.38 15.21 5.85
CA PRO A 86 -10.88 16.14 6.84
C PRO A 86 -9.88 16.40 7.96
N ALA A 87 -9.16 15.37 8.44
CA ALA A 87 -8.15 15.52 9.47
C ALA A 87 -7.00 16.44 9.00
N ALA A 88 -6.49 16.23 7.79
CA ALA A 88 -5.45 17.08 7.19
C ALA A 88 -5.92 18.54 7.04
N LEU A 89 -7.13 18.75 6.55
CA LEU A 89 -7.72 20.08 6.42
C LEU A 89 -7.88 20.77 7.78
N GLY A 90 -8.39 20.03 8.78
CA GLY A 90 -8.59 20.54 10.14
C GLY A 90 -7.27 20.97 10.78
N VAL A 91 -6.22 20.17 10.66
CA VAL A 91 -4.91 20.49 11.25
C VAL A 91 -4.20 21.63 10.53
N VAL A 92 -4.22 21.65 9.19
CA VAL A 92 -3.52 22.72 8.44
C VAL A 92 -4.23 24.04 8.57
N ARG A 93 -5.55 24.08 8.44
CA ARG A 93 -6.37 25.30 8.39
C ARG A 93 -6.91 25.74 9.73
N GLY A 94 -7.15 24.80 10.64
CA GLY A 94 -7.69 25.11 11.97
C GLY A 94 -6.74 25.99 12.79
N THR A 95 -7.27 26.76 13.72
CA THR A 95 -6.52 27.55 14.71
C THR A 95 -6.26 26.74 15.99
N ILE A 96 -6.01 25.43 15.83
CA ILE A 96 -5.87 24.49 16.94
C ILE A 96 -4.53 24.74 17.65
N PRO A 97 -4.49 24.97 18.95
CA PRO A 97 -3.24 25.05 19.70
C PRO A 97 -2.53 23.68 19.65
N GLY A 98 -1.21 23.68 19.54
CA GLY A 98 -0.44 22.44 19.49
C GLY A 98 -0.53 21.64 18.20
N LYS A 99 -0.69 22.29 17.03
CA LYS A 99 -0.71 21.62 15.70
C LYS A 99 0.38 20.58 15.51
N SER A 100 1.61 20.90 15.96
CA SER A 100 2.75 19.98 15.89
C SER A 100 2.53 18.68 16.66
N PHE A 101 1.86 18.76 17.81
CA PHE A 101 1.48 17.60 18.60
C PHE A 101 0.49 16.71 17.82
N PHE A 102 -0.57 17.30 17.23
CA PHE A 102 -1.53 16.52 16.44
C PHE A 102 -0.89 15.86 15.22
N LEU A 103 0.01 16.56 14.53
CA LEU A 103 0.76 15.98 13.41
C LEU A 103 1.66 14.83 13.84
N ALA A 104 2.32 14.94 15.00
CA ALA A 104 3.10 13.86 15.58
C ALA A 104 2.21 12.70 16.02
N PHE A 105 1.09 12.98 16.67
CA PHE A 105 0.11 11.99 17.12
C PHE A 105 -0.46 11.18 15.95
N PHE A 106 -0.84 11.83 14.85
CA PHE A 106 -1.33 11.12 13.67
C PHE A 106 -0.25 10.22 13.01
N ARG A 107 1.03 10.49 13.25
CA ARG A 107 2.12 9.62 12.78
C ARG A 107 2.47 8.51 13.77
N ALA A 108 1.97 8.56 14.99
CA ALA A 108 2.29 7.57 16.03
C ALA A 108 2.02 6.12 15.60
N PRO A 109 0.91 5.78 14.91
CA PRO A 109 0.67 4.41 14.43
C PRO A 109 1.81 3.85 13.57
N MET A 110 2.49 4.70 12.80
CA MET A 110 3.60 4.28 11.93
C MET A 110 4.87 3.95 12.69
N GLN A 111 4.98 4.37 13.96
CA GLN A 111 6.15 4.14 14.81
C GLN A 111 5.98 2.91 15.71
N ILE A 112 4.75 2.42 15.86
CA ILE A 112 4.47 1.23 16.66
C ILE A 112 4.78 -0.01 15.81
N PRO A 113 5.55 -0.99 16.33
CA PRO A 113 5.75 -2.25 15.61
C PRO A 113 4.41 -2.91 15.27
N ALA A 114 4.24 -3.30 14.01
CA ALA A 114 2.97 -3.81 13.49
C ALA A 114 2.44 -5.04 14.27
N VAL A 115 3.34 -5.91 14.74
CA VAL A 115 3.00 -7.05 15.62
C VAL A 115 2.32 -6.58 16.91
N VAL A 116 2.87 -5.52 17.55
CA VAL A 116 2.29 -4.94 18.77
C VAL A 116 0.90 -4.37 18.49
N THR A 117 0.75 -3.70 17.37
CA THR A 117 -0.56 -3.18 16.91
C THR A 117 -1.57 -4.32 16.72
N GLY A 118 -1.18 -5.42 16.06
CA GLY A 118 -2.04 -6.58 15.86
C GLY A 118 -2.51 -7.20 17.17
N VAL A 119 -1.58 -7.42 18.12
CA VAL A 119 -1.92 -7.93 19.46
C VAL A 119 -2.83 -6.97 20.22
N ALA A 120 -2.56 -5.66 20.13
CA ALA A 120 -3.38 -4.64 20.81
C ALA A 120 -4.81 -4.64 20.28
N PHE A 121 -5.01 -4.70 18.95
CA PHE A 121 -6.34 -4.80 18.34
C PHE A 121 -7.04 -6.11 18.72
N LEU A 122 -6.35 -7.23 18.71
CA LEU A 122 -6.92 -8.51 19.14
C LEU A 122 -7.44 -8.41 20.58
N ARG A 123 -6.63 -7.87 21.50
CA ARG A 123 -7.03 -7.66 22.90
C ARG A 123 -8.19 -6.68 23.04
N LEU A 124 -8.17 -5.58 22.27
CA LEU A 124 -9.25 -4.61 22.25
C LEU A 124 -10.56 -5.24 21.79
N PHE A 125 -10.53 -6.07 20.72
CA PHE A 125 -11.74 -6.69 20.19
C PHE A 125 -12.31 -7.76 21.14
N TYR A 126 -11.47 -8.51 21.86
CA TYR A 126 -11.96 -9.40 22.92
C TYR A 126 -12.59 -8.60 24.07
N ALA A 127 -11.93 -7.56 24.57
CA ALA A 127 -12.47 -6.75 25.66
C ALA A 127 -13.79 -6.05 25.27
N ALA A 128 -13.88 -5.56 24.03
CA ALA A 128 -15.10 -4.98 23.49
C ALA A 128 -16.21 -6.04 23.34
N GLY A 129 -15.85 -7.24 22.87
CA GLY A 129 -16.78 -8.37 22.74
C GLY A 129 -17.35 -8.83 24.09
N ASP A 130 -16.51 -8.93 25.10
CA ASP A 130 -16.91 -9.30 26.45
C ASP A 130 -17.85 -8.26 27.07
N ALA A 131 -17.64 -6.97 26.75
CA ALA A 131 -18.49 -5.88 27.25
C ALA A 131 -19.80 -5.70 26.49
N THR A 132 -19.81 -5.98 25.18
CA THR A 132 -20.96 -5.65 24.29
C THR A 132 -21.67 -6.87 23.71
N GLY A 133 -21.06 -8.06 23.78
CA GLY A 133 -21.52 -9.28 23.10
C GLY A 133 -21.18 -9.32 21.61
N VAL A 134 -20.48 -8.29 21.07
CA VAL A 134 -20.11 -8.21 19.64
C VAL A 134 -18.60 -8.39 19.47
N TYR A 135 -18.18 -9.55 18.99
CA TYR A 135 -16.79 -9.86 18.74
C TYR A 135 -16.39 -9.47 17.31
N LEU A 136 -15.42 -8.55 17.21
CA LEU A 136 -14.88 -8.07 15.92
C LEU A 136 -13.68 -8.86 15.44
N ASN A 137 -13.01 -9.60 16.33
CA ASN A 137 -11.97 -10.54 15.93
C ASN A 137 -12.55 -11.58 14.98
N ALA A 138 -11.74 -12.08 14.07
CA ALA A 138 -12.17 -13.05 13.07
C ALA A 138 -13.27 -12.53 12.11
N SER A 139 -13.30 -11.25 11.83
CA SER A 139 -14.28 -10.65 10.93
C SER A 139 -13.64 -9.66 9.96
N PHE A 140 -14.32 -9.39 8.82
CA PHE A 140 -13.88 -8.35 7.89
C PHE A 140 -13.81 -6.97 8.55
N ALA A 141 -14.73 -6.66 9.44
CA ALA A 141 -14.75 -5.38 10.16
C ALA A 141 -13.53 -5.22 11.08
N GLY A 142 -13.13 -6.28 11.77
CA GLY A 142 -11.92 -6.27 12.59
C GLY A 142 -10.65 -6.06 11.76
N LEU A 143 -10.50 -6.80 10.66
CA LEU A 143 -9.40 -6.59 9.71
C LEU A 143 -9.40 -5.16 9.18
N TYR A 144 -10.56 -4.66 8.73
CA TYR A 144 -10.71 -3.31 8.21
C TYR A 144 -10.26 -2.25 9.21
N LEU A 145 -10.69 -2.33 10.47
CA LEU A 145 -10.33 -1.35 11.51
C LEU A 145 -8.83 -1.37 11.84
N GLY A 146 -8.24 -2.57 11.96
CA GLY A 146 -6.80 -2.71 12.19
C GLY A 146 -5.96 -2.10 11.06
N HIS A 147 -6.32 -2.40 9.81
CA HIS A 147 -5.65 -1.86 8.63
C HIS A 147 -5.90 -0.36 8.45
N LEU A 148 -7.13 0.12 8.72
CA LEU A 148 -7.49 1.54 8.64
C LEU A 148 -6.64 2.38 9.60
N PHE A 149 -6.40 1.87 10.81
CA PHE A 149 -5.59 2.54 11.82
C PHE A 149 -4.17 2.84 11.32
N VAL A 150 -3.51 1.88 10.70
CA VAL A 150 -2.14 2.07 10.19
C VAL A 150 -2.07 2.76 8.84
N ALA A 151 -3.14 2.70 8.04
CA ALA A 151 -3.19 3.30 6.70
C ALA A 151 -3.54 4.79 6.72
N THR A 152 -4.39 5.25 7.64
CA THR A 152 -4.87 6.64 7.72
C THR A 152 -3.75 7.67 7.83
N PRO A 153 -2.67 7.49 8.60
CA PRO A 153 -1.54 8.40 8.68
C PRO A 153 -0.90 8.73 7.33
N TYR A 154 -0.85 7.79 6.40
CA TYR A 154 -0.26 8.02 5.07
C TYR A 154 -1.08 9.03 4.27
N VAL A 155 -2.41 8.92 4.31
CA VAL A 155 -3.29 9.88 3.64
C VAL A 155 -3.16 11.26 4.29
N ILE A 156 -3.18 11.33 5.63
CA ILE A 156 -3.00 12.59 6.34
C ILE A 156 -1.67 13.25 5.92
N GLY A 157 -0.57 12.50 5.95
CA GLY A 157 0.77 13.00 5.64
C GLY A 157 0.89 13.56 4.21
N THR A 158 0.39 12.83 3.22
CA THR A 158 0.45 13.26 1.81
C THR A 158 -0.44 14.47 1.53
N VAL A 159 -1.66 14.49 2.07
CA VAL A 159 -2.58 15.62 1.91
C VAL A 159 -2.06 16.86 2.64
N VAL A 160 -1.54 16.73 3.87
CA VAL A 160 -0.87 17.84 4.60
C VAL A 160 0.27 18.41 3.79
N SER A 161 1.12 17.59 3.18
CA SER A 161 2.27 18.05 2.39
C SER A 161 1.85 18.92 1.20
N VAL A 162 0.72 18.61 0.55
CA VAL A 162 0.18 19.43 -0.54
C VAL A 162 -0.49 20.67 0.00
N LEU A 163 -1.29 20.56 1.07
CA LEU A 163 -1.98 21.68 1.70
C LEU A 163 -1.02 22.77 2.23
N GLN A 164 0.15 22.39 2.73
CA GLN A 164 1.17 23.35 3.20
C GLN A 164 1.73 24.24 2.08
N ARG A 165 1.66 23.79 0.82
CA ARG A 165 2.10 24.53 -0.36
C ARG A 165 0.93 25.24 -1.07
N PHE A 166 -0.29 25.04 -0.58
CA PHE A 166 -1.49 25.56 -1.19
C PHE A 166 -1.61 27.08 -0.95
N ASN A 167 -1.87 27.85 -2.04
CA ASN A 167 -2.11 29.27 -1.94
C ASN A 167 -3.54 29.59 -1.50
N MET A 168 -3.74 29.94 -0.24
CA MET A 168 -5.05 30.26 0.34
C MET A 168 -5.78 31.41 -0.34
N ARG A 169 -5.03 32.34 -1.01
CA ARG A 169 -5.63 33.50 -1.74
C ARG A 169 -6.57 33.04 -2.86
N LEU A 170 -6.40 31.86 -3.40
CA LEU A 170 -7.31 31.30 -4.42
C LEU A 170 -8.72 31.08 -3.86
N GLU A 171 -8.81 30.62 -2.61
CA GLU A 171 -10.11 30.42 -1.95
C GLU A 171 -10.74 31.76 -1.56
N GLU A 172 -9.94 32.69 -1.04
CA GLU A 172 -10.38 34.03 -0.68
C GLU A 172 -10.94 34.77 -1.90
N ALA A 173 -10.23 34.73 -3.03
CA ALA A 173 -10.67 35.31 -4.30
C ALA A 173 -12.01 34.69 -4.77
N ALA A 174 -12.14 33.38 -4.72
CA ALA A 174 -13.38 32.71 -5.12
C ALA A 174 -14.57 33.11 -4.22
N GLN A 175 -14.33 33.18 -2.90
CA GLN A 175 -15.37 33.60 -1.96
C GLN A 175 -15.74 35.09 -2.14
N SER A 176 -14.79 35.97 -2.43
CA SER A 176 -15.04 37.37 -2.77
C SER A 176 -15.86 37.54 -4.04
N MET A 177 -15.76 36.59 -4.97
CA MET A 177 -16.61 36.49 -6.18
C MET A 177 -17.99 35.83 -5.92
N GLY A 178 -18.35 35.58 -4.67
CA GLY A 178 -19.65 34.99 -4.29
C GLY A 178 -19.73 33.45 -4.30
N ALA A 179 -18.60 32.75 -4.41
CA ALA A 179 -18.60 31.31 -4.28
C ALA A 179 -18.86 30.87 -2.82
N SER A 180 -19.78 29.94 -2.60
CA SER A 180 -19.97 29.33 -1.29
C SER A 180 -18.75 28.49 -0.87
N ARG A 181 -18.54 28.28 0.44
CA ARG A 181 -17.45 27.44 0.97
C ARG A 181 -17.40 26.05 0.34
N TRP A 182 -18.56 25.42 0.15
CA TRP A 182 -18.64 24.10 -0.50
C TRP A 182 -18.24 24.15 -1.98
N ARG A 183 -18.65 25.19 -2.71
CA ARG A 183 -18.28 25.38 -4.11
C ARG A 183 -16.77 25.65 -4.24
N THR A 184 -16.21 26.45 -3.35
CA THR A 184 -14.76 26.71 -3.26
C THR A 184 -13.99 25.42 -2.98
N PHE A 185 -14.43 24.63 -1.98
CA PHE A 185 -13.81 23.35 -1.67
C PHE A 185 -13.83 22.42 -2.87
N ARG A 186 -15.01 22.19 -3.48
CA ARG A 186 -15.15 21.21 -4.56
C ARG A 186 -14.42 21.60 -5.85
N ARG A 187 -14.36 22.93 -6.17
CA ARG A 187 -13.81 23.41 -7.44
C ARG A 187 -12.37 23.89 -7.37
N ILE A 188 -11.87 24.24 -6.21
CA ILE A 188 -10.51 24.79 -6.03
C ILE A 188 -9.70 23.87 -5.13
N THR A 189 -10.12 23.69 -3.88
CA THR A 189 -9.34 22.95 -2.89
C THR A 189 -9.16 21.49 -3.25
N LEU A 190 -10.26 20.79 -3.47
CA LEU A 190 -10.24 19.34 -3.74
C LEU A 190 -9.41 19.01 -4.99
N PRO A 191 -9.60 19.65 -6.15
CA PRO A 191 -8.74 19.38 -7.31
C PRO A 191 -7.26 19.68 -7.06
N THR A 192 -6.96 20.72 -6.30
CA THR A 192 -5.57 21.08 -6.00
C THR A 192 -4.89 20.07 -5.07
N ILE A 193 -5.62 19.47 -4.12
CA ILE A 193 -5.06 18.47 -3.22
C ILE A 193 -5.12 17.03 -3.79
N MET A 194 -5.80 16.80 -4.93
CA MET A 194 -5.94 15.47 -5.54
C MET A 194 -4.62 14.73 -5.73
N PRO A 195 -3.50 15.34 -6.12
CA PRO A 195 -2.22 14.61 -6.18
C PRO A 195 -1.82 14.01 -4.82
N GLY A 196 -2.03 14.74 -3.72
CA GLY A 196 -1.81 14.23 -2.36
C GLY A 196 -2.79 13.14 -1.96
N VAL A 197 -4.06 13.27 -2.37
CA VAL A 197 -5.10 12.26 -2.12
C VAL A 197 -4.79 10.97 -2.88
N HIS A 198 -4.43 11.04 -4.16
CA HIS A 198 -4.07 9.87 -4.96
C HIS A 198 -2.84 9.15 -4.39
N ALA A 199 -1.79 9.90 -4.05
CA ALA A 199 -0.60 9.34 -3.42
C ALA A 199 -0.94 8.68 -2.07
N GLY A 200 -1.74 9.34 -1.23
CA GLY A 200 -2.16 8.81 0.07
C GLY A 200 -3.03 7.56 -0.06
N ALA A 201 -3.98 7.56 -0.98
CA ALA A 201 -4.83 6.40 -1.26
C ALA A 201 -4.00 5.20 -1.75
N LEU A 202 -3.02 5.45 -2.63
CA LEU A 202 -2.12 4.40 -3.12
C LEU A 202 -1.27 3.82 -1.98
N TYR A 203 -0.68 4.67 -1.13
CA TYR A 203 0.07 4.20 0.05
C TYR A 203 -0.83 3.42 1.02
N ALA A 204 -2.04 3.91 1.31
CA ALA A 204 -2.99 3.22 2.17
C ALA A 204 -3.37 1.84 1.62
N PHE A 205 -3.60 1.76 0.30
CA PHE A 205 -3.83 0.49 -0.39
C PHE A 205 -2.63 -0.46 -0.25
N MET A 206 -1.42 0.02 -0.57
CA MET A 206 -0.21 -0.80 -0.54
C MET A 206 0.08 -1.32 0.86
N VAL A 207 0.00 -0.46 1.88
CA VAL A 207 0.23 -0.84 3.29
C VAL A 207 -0.79 -1.88 3.74
N SER A 208 -2.06 -1.70 3.40
CA SER A 208 -3.11 -2.67 3.74
C SER A 208 -2.95 -3.98 2.97
N PHE A 209 -2.64 -3.92 1.67
CA PHE A 209 -2.50 -5.11 0.83
C PHE A 209 -1.31 -5.99 1.22
N SER A 210 -0.21 -5.37 1.66
CA SER A 210 1.04 -6.08 2.01
C SER A 210 1.17 -6.45 3.49
N ASP A 211 0.17 -6.10 4.32
CA ASP A 211 0.27 -6.35 5.75
C ASP A 211 0.17 -7.86 6.07
N VAL A 212 1.13 -8.35 6.83
CA VAL A 212 1.12 -9.69 7.43
C VAL A 212 0.96 -9.59 8.95
N PRO A 213 1.73 -8.74 9.65
CA PRO A 213 1.77 -8.80 11.11
C PRO A 213 0.44 -8.49 11.79
N ILE A 214 -0.31 -7.49 11.33
CA ILE A 214 -1.62 -7.14 11.92
C ILE A 214 -2.66 -8.17 11.50
N ALA A 215 -2.68 -8.50 10.19
CA ALA A 215 -3.63 -9.45 9.64
C ALA A 215 -3.52 -10.82 10.35
N MET A 216 -2.31 -11.30 10.62
CA MET A 216 -2.07 -12.61 11.27
C MET A 216 -2.78 -12.76 12.64
N PHE A 217 -2.92 -11.67 13.41
CA PHE A 217 -3.62 -11.69 14.70
C PHE A 217 -5.14 -11.53 14.56
N LEU A 218 -5.61 -11.01 13.43
CA LEU A 218 -7.03 -10.68 13.21
C LEU A 218 -7.72 -11.63 12.23
N THR A 219 -6.97 -12.55 11.58
CA THR A 219 -7.50 -13.55 10.66
C THR A 219 -8.24 -14.66 11.40
N ALA A 220 -9.11 -15.34 10.66
CA ALA A 220 -9.78 -16.58 11.06
C ALA A 220 -10.09 -17.42 9.82
N PRO A 221 -10.57 -18.67 9.99
CA PRO A 221 -11.05 -19.48 8.88
C PRO A 221 -12.07 -18.70 8.02
N GLY A 222 -11.79 -18.57 6.73
CA GLY A 222 -12.61 -17.79 5.79
C GLY A 222 -12.25 -16.30 5.67
N PHE A 223 -11.39 -15.76 6.54
CA PHE A 223 -10.92 -14.37 6.53
C PHE A 223 -9.41 -14.27 6.59
N VAL A 224 -8.72 -15.02 5.75
CA VAL A 224 -7.26 -15.00 5.64
C VAL A 224 -6.86 -14.10 4.49
N THR A 225 -6.00 -13.10 4.75
CA THR A 225 -5.48 -12.23 3.69
C THR A 225 -4.42 -12.95 2.85
N TYR A 226 -4.25 -12.54 1.60
CA TYR A 226 -3.34 -13.19 0.67
C TYR A 226 -1.88 -13.24 1.15
N PRO A 227 -1.29 -12.18 1.71
CA PRO A 227 0.07 -12.26 2.26
C PRO A 227 0.20 -13.24 3.43
N VAL A 228 -0.84 -13.35 4.28
CA VAL A 228 -0.86 -14.31 5.39
C VAL A 228 -1.02 -15.75 4.88
N GLU A 229 -1.83 -15.97 3.84
CA GLU A 229 -1.98 -17.26 3.18
C GLU A 229 -0.65 -17.75 2.58
N LEU A 230 0.08 -16.83 1.88
CA LEU A 230 1.41 -17.14 1.36
C LEU A 230 2.42 -17.42 2.48
N PHE A 231 2.38 -16.63 3.55
CA PHE A 231 3.27 -16.81 4.69
C PHE A 231 3.09 -18.20 5.32
N PHE A 232 1.87 -18.60 5.61
CA PHE A 232 1.58 -19.95 6.12
C PHE A 232 1.94 -21.05 5.12
N GLY A 233 1.67 -20.84 3.83
CA GLY A 233 2.05 -21.81 2.80
C GLY A 233 3.55 -22.02 2.67
N ILE A 234 4.38 -21.04 3.05
CA ILE A 234 5.84 -21.18 3.08
C ILE A 234 6.31 -21.85 4.39
N GLU A 235 5.72 -21.47 5.54
CA GLU A 235 6.20 -21.89 6.86
C GLU A 235 5.73 -23.28 7.27
N THR A 236 4.51 -23.69 6.87
CA THR A 236 3.92 -24.94 7.39
C THR A 236 4.08 -26.12 6.45
N ASP A 237 3.85 -25.94 5.17
CA ASP A 237 3.93 -26.99 4.16
C ASP A 237 4.30 -26.37 2.80
N PHE A 238 5.61 -26.21 2.57
CA PHE A 238 6.10 -25.58 1.37
C PHE A 238 5.65 -26.34 0.11
N ASN A 239 4.69 -25.74 -0.59
CA ASN A 239 4.23 -26.21 -1.88
C ASN A 239 4.67 -25.23 -2.97
N PRO A 240 5.36 -25.66 -4.03
CA PRO A 240 5.80 -24.77 -5.10
C PRO A 240 4.68 -23.97 -5.79
N SER A 241 3.40 -24.37 -5.65
CA SER A 241 2.27 -23.57 -6.12
C SER A 241 2.15 -22.22 -5.41
N VAL A 242 2.74 -22.06 -4.21
CA VAL A 242 2.85 -20.77 -3.50
C VAL A 242 3.71 -19.80 -4.32
N LEU A 243 4.85 -20.26 -4.86
CA LEU A 243 5.70 -19.45 -5.74
C LEU A 243 5.00 -19.11 -7.05
N ALA A 244 4.24 -20.04 -7.63
CA ALA A 244 3.44 -19.79 -8.83
C ALA A 244 2.37 -18.71 -8.57
N SER A 245 1.67 -18.82 -7.44
CA SER A 245 0.70 -17.81 -7.01
C SER A 245 1.35 -16.44 -6.78
N ALA A 246 2.46 -16.39 -6.04
CA ALA A 246 3.20 -15.15 -5.78
C ALA A 246 3.71 -14.51 -7.08
N SER A 247 4.22 -15.30 -8.02
CA SER A 247 4.70 -14.79 -9.32
C SER A 247 3.59 -14.15 -10.15
N LEU A 248 2.38 -14.71 -10.15
CA LEU A 248 1.21 -14.10 -10.82
C LEU A 248 0.91 -12.72 -10.24
N VAL A 249 0.93 -12.59 -8.90
CA VAL A 249 0.67 -11.29 -8.24
C VAL A 249 1.80 -10.30 -8.52
N ILE A 250 3.07 -10.74 -8.53
CA ILE A 250 4.20 -9.88 -8.92
C ILE A 250 4.00 -9.35 -10.34
N VAL A 251 3.76 -10.23 -11.31
CA VAL A 251 3.56 -9.84 -12.71
C VAL A 251 2.33 -8.92 -12.87
N PHE A 252 1.21 -9.29 -12.23
CA PHE A 252 0.01 -8.45 -12.25
C PHE A 252 0.26 -7.07 -11.64
N SER A 253 0.94 -6.99 -10.50
CA SER A 253 1.27 -5.72 -9.84
C SER A 253 2.18 -4.85 -10.71
N MET A 254 3.17 -5.43 -11.38
CA MET A 254 4.03 -4.71 -12.33
C MET A 254 3.23 -4.17 -13.51
N LEU A 255 2.36 -4.98 -14.10
CA LEU A 255 1.49 -4.56 -15.21
C LEU A 255 0.52 -3.46 -14.76
N ALA A 256 -0.10 -3.61 -13.59
CA ALA A 256 -0.98 -2.59 -13.02
C ALA A 256 -0.24 -1.26 -12.79
N LEU A 257 0.98 -1.30 -12.27
CA LEU A 257 1.81 -0.12 -12.06
C LEU A 257 2.12 0.59 -13.39
N LEU A 258 2.50 -0.17 -14.42
CA LEU A 258 2.77 0.37 -15.76
C LEU A 258 1.51 1.02 -16.39
N LEU A 259 0.34 0.39 -16.22
CA LEU A 259 -0.93 0.94 -16.70
C LEU A 259 -1.30 2.23 -15.96
N VAL A 260 -1.16 2.26 -14.64
CA VAL A 260 -1.41 3.46 -13.82
C VAL A 260 -0.44 4.59 -14.20
N GLN A 261 0.85 4.27 -14.37
CA GLN A 261 1.85 5.24 -14.80
C GLN A 261 1.47 5.86 -16.15
N LYS A 262 1.06 5.05 -17.11
CA LYS A 262 0.62 5.52 -18.43
C LYS A 262 -0.68 6.33 -18.37
N ALA A 263 -1.66 5.93 -17.54
CA ALA A 263 -2.94 6.61 -17.41
C ALA A 263 -2.84 7.98 -16.71
N ILE A 264 -1.97 8.10 -15.70
CA ILE A 264 -1.78 9.35 -14.93
C ILE A 264 -0.82 10.31 -15.64
N GLY A 265 -0.12 9.85 -16.69
CA GLY A 265 0.82 10.69 -17.44
C GLY A 265 2.00 11.19 -16.59
N LEU A 266 2.53 10.36 -15.69
CA LEU A 266 3.67 10.69 -14.84
C LEU A 266 4.91 11.10 -15.63
N ASP A 267 4.97 10.81 -16.92
CA ASP A 267 6.02 11.30 -17.83
C ASP A 267 6.07 12.84 -17.90
N SER A 268 4.95 13.53 -17.69
CA SER A 268 4.91 15.00 -17.69
C SER A 268 5.55 15.61 -16.42
N VAL A 269 5.56 14.88 -15.31
CA VAL A 269 6.12 15.36 -14.02
C VAL A 269 7.65 15.20 -14.02
N VAL A 270 8.17 14.16 -14.66
CA VAL A 270 9.62 13.89 -14.71
C VAL A 270 10.32 14.84 -15.70
N HIS A 271 9.65 15.25 -16.77
CA HIS A 271 10.24 16.13 -17.80
C HIS A 271 10.14 17.62 -17.47
N SER A 272 9.25 18.05 -16.57
CA SER A 272 9.17 19.46 -16.15
C SER A 272 10.32 19.90 -15.21
N GLY A 273 11.10 18.96 -14.69
CA GLY A 273 12.28 19.23 -13.85
C GLY A 273 13.58 19.57 -14.62
N ASN A 274 13.60 19.41 -15.94
CA ASN A 274 14.85 19.53 -16.73
C ASN A 274 14.93 20.77 -17.62
N SER A 275 14.01 21.70 -17.46
CA SER A 275 14.04 23.01 -18.15
C SER A 275 14.38 24.14 -17.16
N ARG A 276 15.61 24.13 -16.64
CA ARG A 276 16.31 25.31 -16.09
C ARG A 276 17.80 25.15 -16.29
#